data_cc1acdcb5e580828425c76f081aadc24
#
_entry.id   cc1acdcb5e580828425c76f081aadc24
#
_cell.length_a   1.000
_cell.length_b   1.000
_cell.length_c   1.000
_cell.angle_alpha   90.00
_cell.angle_beta   90.00
_cell.angle_gamma   90.00
#
_symmetry.space_group_name_H-M   'P 1'
#
loop_
_entity.id
_entity.type
_entity.pdbx_description
1 polymer ?
#
loop_
_entity_poly.entity_id
_entity_poly.type
_entity_poly.pdbx_seq_one_letter_code
_entity_poly.pdbx_strand_id
1 'polypeptide(L)'
;QIANLQERIAFITQQIGFTLQFDESGEVFAPAHKRAKNIGTKDIESFFIQGYKVSIGRNAKDNQRLLEVAKADDLWFHIRDVPSAHLIIHCGKKMPPNTLLQRVAEILVGLYVVRKGGGDFVVDWTRRRFVKPSLNAQVVYAKHKSIPYRADSKSIIQI
;
A
#
# COMPACT_ATOMS: atom_id res chain seq x y z
N GLN A 1 -11.07 19.06 12.35
CA GLN A 1 -11.13 18.33 11.24
C GLN A 1 -9.84 17.87 10.69
N ILE A 2 -8.86 18.71 10.69
CA ILE A 2 -7.60 18.26 10.24
C ILE A 2 -7.18 17.18 11.16
N ALA A 3 -7.49 17.36 12.42
CA ALA A 3 -7.12 16.39 13.40
C ALA A 3 -7.78 15.10 12.99
N ASN A 4 -8.98 15.20 12.48
CA ASN A 4 -9.65 14.00 12.08
C ASN A 4 -8.95 13.31 10.95
N LEU A 5 -8.44 14.05 10.03
CA LEU A 5 -7.81 13.43 8.90
C LEU A 5 -6.58 12.69 9.39
N GLN A 6 -5.85 13.28 10.30
CA GLN A 6 -4.67 12.63 10.79
C GLN A 6 -5.06 11.41 11.57
N GLU A 7 -6.14 11.49 12.30
CA GLU A 7 -6.58 10.35 13.04
C GLU A 7 -7.00 9.26 12.08
N ARG A 8 -7.56 9.65 10.92
CA ARG A 8 -8.00 8.63 10.00
C ARG A 8 -6.77 7.96 9.43
N ILE A 9 -5.74 8.70 9.17
CA ILE A 9 -4.55 8.14 8.61
C ILE A 9 -3.97 7.21 9.64
N ALA A 10 -3.97 7.64 10.88
CA ALA A 10 -3.43 6.85 11.95
C ALA A 10 -4.27 5.58 12.09
N PHE A 11 -5.58 5.73 11.95
CA PHE A 11 -6.45 4.60 12.11
C PHE A 11 -6.18 3.58 11.01
N ILE A 12 -6.06 4.02 9.80
CA ILE A 12 -5.82 3.14 8.70
C ILE A 12 -4.49 2.45 8.93
N THR A 13 -3.53 3.19 9.38
CA THR A 13 -2.23 2.64 9.63
C THR A 13 -2.33 1.62 10.73
N GLN A 14 -3.15 1.93 11.73
CA GLN A 14 -3.26 1.01 12.78
C GLN A 14 -3.91 -0.26 12.31
N GLN A 15 -4.89 -0.16 11.50
CA GLN A 15 -5.59 -1.35 11.03
C GLN A 15 -4.58 -2.28 10.45
N ILE A 16 -3.64 -1.72 9.88
CA ILE A 16 -2.66 -2.52 9.28
C ILE A 16 -1.59 -2.88 10.20
N GLY A 17 -0.95 -1.93 10.64
CA GLY A 17 0.16 -2.24 11.42
C GLY A 17 -0.21 -2.44 12.75
N PHE A 18 -1.27 -1.92 13.19
CA PHE A 18 -1.56 -2.01 14.42
C PHE A 18 -1.56 -3.22 14.96
N THR A 19 -2.09 -3.86 14.24
CA THR A 19 -2.13 -5.06 14.74
C THR A 19 -0.79 -5.26 15.18
N LEU A 20 0.05 -4.52 14.76
CA LEU A 20 1.32 -4.77 15.13
C LEU A 20 1.78 -3.83 16.07
N GLN A 21 1.36 -2.93 16.05
CA GLN A 21 1.89 -2.01 16.75
C GLN A 21 1.38 -1.60 17.81
N PHE A 22 0.73 -1.52 17.82
CA PHE A 22 0.45 -0.95 18.66
C PHE A 22 0.47 -1.20 19.56
N ASP A 23 0.40 -1.54 19.54
CA ASP A 23 0.62 -1.62 20.26
C ASP A 23 1.00 -1.20 20.97
N GLU A 24 0.51 -0.82 21.21
CA GLU A 24 0.83 -0.20 21.94
C GLU A 24 1.96 -0.24 22.23
N SER A 25 2.21 -0.79 22.17
CA SER A 25 3.42 -1.02 22.51
C SER A 25 4.25 -0.83 21.42
N GLY A 26 3.79 -0.59 20.53
CA GLY A 26 4.56 -0.31 19.49
C GLY A 26 5.60 -1.29 19.23
N GLU A 27 5.75 -2.03 20.03
CA GLU A 27 6.74 -2.93 19.80
C GLU A 27 6.50 -3.80 18.78
N VAL A 28 5.39 -3.95 18.54
CA VAL A 28 5.15 -4.80 17.56
C VAL A 28 5.79 -4.32 16.40
N PHE A 29 5.73 -3.04 16.28
CA PHE A 29 6.29 -2.55 15.22
C PHE A 29 7.66 -2.81 15.33
N ALA A 30 8.13 -2.87 16.39
CA ALA A 30 9.45 -3.01 16.59
C ALA A 30 10.01 -4.03 15.67
N PRO A 31 9.33 -4.99 15.47
CA PRO A 31 9.88 -6.03 14.66
C PRO A 31 10.28 -5.46 13.37
N ALA A 32 9.41 -4.73 12.92
CA ALA A 32 9.64 -4.22 11.63
C ALA A 32 10.90 -3.46 11.73
N HIS A 33 10.99 -2.77 12.78
CA HIS A 33 12.12 -2.00 12.85
C HIS A 33 13.37 -2.77 12.83
N LYS A 34 13.40 -3.76 13.48
CA LYS A 34 14.60 -4.46 13.52
C LYS A 34 15.04 -4.76 12.18
N ARG A 35 14.17 -4.94 11.35
CA ARG A 35 14.61 -5.33 10.13
C ARG A 35 15.22 -4.23 9.50
N ALA A 36 15.08 -3.17 10.02
CA ALA A 36 15.61 -2.04 9.44
C ALA A 36 17.03 -2.31 9.08
N LYS A 37 17.58 -3.22 9.66
CA LYS A 37 18.95 -3.46 9.42
C LYS A 37 19.12 -3.83 8.04
N ASN A 38 18.11 -4.17 7.37
CA ASN A 38 18.25 -4.53 6.06
C ASN A 38 18.41 -3.33 5.25
N ILE A 39 19.52 -3.12 4.75
CA ILE A 39 19.73 -2.05 3.94
C ILE A 39 18.78 -1.77 2.87
N GLY A 40 18.52 -2.63 2.08
CA GLY A 40 17.67 -2.34 0.96
C GLY A 40 16.29 -1.84 1.27
N THR A 41 15.75 -2.22 2.37
CA THR A 41 14.40 -1.86 2.63
C THR A 41 14.23 -0.93 3.75
N LYS A 42 15.30 -0.46 4.31
CA LYS A 42 15.13 0.39 5.42
C LYS A 42 14.17 1.54 5.28
N ASP A 43 14.02 2.11 4.15
CA ASP A 43 13.13 3.23 4.04
C ASP A 43 11.75 2.87 3.52
N ILE A 44 11.49 1.63 3.29
CA ILE A 44 10.18 1.23 2.78
C ILE A 44 9.28 0.82 3.91
N GLU A 45 8.14 1.45 4.00
CA GLU A 45 7.19 1.17 5.04
C GLU A 45 6.56 -0.19 4.81
N SER A 46 6.53 -1.05 5.80
CA SER A 46 5.95 -2.38 5.66
C SER A 46 5.17 -2.77 6.89
N PHE A 47 4.13 -3.55 6.70
CA PHE A 47 3.33 -4.00 7.80
C PHE A 47 2.64 -5.30 7.40
N PHE A 48 1.90 -5.93 8.30
CA PHE A 48 1.23 -7.18 7.99
C PHE A 48 -0.29 -7.03 8.05
N ILE A 49 -0.99 -7.62 7.11
CA ILE A 49 -2.43 -7.63 7.08
C ILE A 49 -2.83 -9.05 6.77
N GLN A 50 -3.67 -9.63 7.60
CA GLN A 50 -4.15 -11.00 7.39
C GLN A 50 -3.00 -11.99 7.17
N GLY A 51 -1.91 -11.74 7.84
CA GLY A 51 -0.77 -12.65 7.74
C GLY A 51 0.15 -12.40 6.56
N TYR A 52 -0.15 -11.46 5.70
CA TYR A 52 0.71 -11.17 4.57
C TYR A 52 1.48 -9.88 4.79
N LYS A 53 2.74 -9.88 4.38
CA LYS A 53 3.54 -8.68 4.51
C LYS A 53 3.19 -7.76 3.36
N VAL A 54 2.98 -6.50 3.64
CA VAL A 54 2.60 -5.51 2.65
C VAL A 54 3.57 -4.34 2.77
N SER A 55 4.06 -3.85 1.64
CA SER A 55 4.98 -2.72 1.64
C SER A 55 4.42 -1.59 0.79
N ILE A 56 4.63 -0.36 1.21
CA ILE A 56 4.11 0.80 0.50
C ILE A 56 5.23 1.75 0.15
N GLY A 57 5.24 2.26 -1.07
CA GLY A 57 6.15 3.32 -1.47
C GLY A 57 5.33 4.57 -1.72
N ARG A 58 5.72 5.67 -1.13
CA ARG A 58 4.95 6.89 -1.24
C ARG A 58 5.57 7.97 -2.10
N ASN A 59 6.69 7.72 -2.69
CA ASN A 59 7.31 8.68 -3.60
C ASN A 59 8.03 7.89 -4.69
N ALA A 60 8.51 8.56 -5.69
CA ALA A 60 9.11 7.91 -6.84
C ALA A 60 10.27 7.00 -6.45
N LYS A 61 11.10 7.44 -5.53
CA LYS A 61 12.25 6.67 -5.13
C LYS A 61 11.82 5.40 -4.43
N ASP A 62 10.88 5.51 -3.49
CA ASP A 62 10.42 4.34 -2.77
C ASP A 62 9.67 3.39 -3.69
N ASN A 63 8.89 3.93 -4.61
CA ASN A 63 8.15 3.09 -5.54
C ASN A 63 9.12 2.27 -6.39
N GLN A 64 10.24 2.87 -6.78
CA GLN A 64 11.20 2.16 -7.56
C GLN A 64 11.84 1.07 -6.72
N ARG A 65 12.12 1.38 -5.46
CA ARG A 65 12.73 0.39 -4.59
C ARG A 65 11.78 -0.77 -4.33
N LEU A 66 10.50 -0.49 -4.26
CA LEU A 66 9.55 -1.54 -4.04
C LEU A 66 9.64 -2.54 -5.17
N LEU A 67 9.76 -2.04 -6.40
CA LEU A 67 9.82 -2.94 -7.53
C LEU A 67 11.12 -3.75 -7.51
N GLU A 68 12.16 -3.18 -6.97
CA GLU A 68 13.43 -3.87 -6.90
C GLU A 68 13.43 -4.99 -5.86
N VAL A 69 12.75 -4.80 -4.76
CA VAL A 69 12.75 -5.81 -3.72
C VAL A 69 11.63 -6.83 -3.89
N ALA A 70 10.64 -6.55 -4.70
CA ALA A 70 9.52 -7.47 -4.88
C ALA A 70 9.94 -8.64 -5.75
N LYS A 71 9.36 -9.80 -5.49
CA LYS A 71 9.66 -10.97 -6.29
C LYS A 71 8.67 -11.06 -7.44
N ALA A 72 9.02 -11.81 -8.45
CA ALA A 72 8.21 -11.86 -9.67
C ALA A 72 6.75 -12.16 -9.48
N ASP A 73 6.42 -12.99 -8.53
CA ASP A 73 5.02 -13.36 -8.33
C ASP A 73 4.30 -12.55 -7.27
N ASP A 74 4.97 -11.60 -6.64
CA ASP A 74 4.30 -10.74 -5.67
C ASP A 74 3.28 -9.87 -6.39
N LEU A 75 2.31 -9.36 -5.68
CA LEU A 75 1.28 -8.54 -6.29
C LEU A 75 1.58 -7.05 -6.12
N TRP A 76 1.40 -6.30 -7.19
CA TRP A 76 1.66 -4.88 -7.21
C TRP A 76 0.35 -4.15 -7.44
N PHE A 77 0.12 -3.08 -6.70
CA PHE A 77 -1.11 -2.30 -6.77
C PHE A 77 -0.83 -0.82 -7.00
N HIS A 78 -1.68 -0.17 -7.75
CA HIS A 78 -1.55 1.26 -8.01
C HIS A 78 -2.92 1.83 -8.42
N ILE A 79 -3.20 3.06 -8.08
CA ILE A 79 -4.44 3.68 -8.51
C ILE A 79 -4.25 4.17 -9.94
N ARG A 80 -5.17 3.79 -10.81
CA ARG A 80 -5.05 4.10 -12.22
C ARG A 80 -5.14 5.60 -12.48
N ASP A 81 -4.30 6.07 -13.42
CA ASP A 81 -4.37 7.44 -13.92
C ASP A 81 -4.10 8.56 -12.90
N VAL A 82 -3.63 8.28 -11.76
CA VAL A 82 -3.24 9.33 -10.83
C VAL A 82 -1.92 8.96 -10.21
N PRO A 83 -1.12 9.94 -9.82
CA PRO A 83 0.14 9.65 -9.16
C PRO A 83 -0.18 9.22 -7.74
N SER A 84 0.04 7.98 -7.43
CA SER A 84 -0.29 7.47 -6.11
C SER A 84 0.83 6.58 -5.59
N ALA A 85 0.70 6.17 -4.35
CA ALA A 85 1.62 5.22 -3.77
C ALA A 85 1.53 3.91 -4.53
N HIS A 86 2.60 3.14 -4.51
CA HIS A 86 2.57 1.80 -5.02
C HIS A 86 2.56 0.89 -3.81
N LEU A 87 1.97 -0.29 -3.95
CA LEU A 87 1.88 -1.20 -2.84
C LEU A 87 2.21 -2.60 -3.33
N ILE A 88 2.94 -3.36 -2.54
CA ILE A 88 3.28 -4.74 -2.88
C ILE A 88 2.77 -5.65 -1.78
N ILE A 89 2.12 -6.75 -2.16
CA ILE A 89 1.81 -7.80 -1.21
C ILE A 89 2.85 -8.87 -1.49
N HIS A 90 3.63 -9.19 -0.50
CA HIS A 90 4.71 -10.17 -0.66
C HIS A 90 4.13 -11.57 -0.48
N CYS A 91 3.44 -12.04 -1.47
CA CYS A 91 2.76 -13.32 -1.39
C CYS A 91 3.37 -14.42 -2.25
N GLY A 92 4.28 -14.06 -3.14
CA GLY A 92 4.84 -15.06 -4.02
C GLY A 92 3.76 -15.69 -4.87
N LYS A 93 3.86 -16.97 -5.10
CA LYS A 93 2.92 -17.63 -5.97
C LYS A 93 1.55 -17.82 -5.34
N LYS A 94 1.46 -17.69 -4.04
CA LYS A 94 0.20 -17.92 -3.36
C LYS A 94 -0.70 -16.73 -3.59
N MET A 95 -1.93 -16.96 -3.99
CA MET A 95 -2.86 -15.85 -4.21
C MET A 95 -3.55 -15.50 -2.92
N PRO A 96 -3.49 -14.26 -2.47
CA PRO A 96 -4.16 -13.87 -1.24
C PRO A 96 -5.68 -13.88 -1.42
N PRO A 97 -6.41 -13.92 -0.34
CA PRO A 97 -7.86 -13.93 -0.44
C PRO A 97 -8.36 -12.59 -0.97
N ASN A 98 -9.52 -12.62 -1.59
CA ASN A 98 -10.08 -11.42 -2.16
C ASN A 98 -10.30 -10.35 -1.12
N THR A 99 -10.58 -10.72 0.11
CA THR A 99 -10.77 -9.73 1.16
C THR A 99 -9.51 -8.91 1.38
N LEU A 100 -8.34 -9.52 1.21
CA LEU A 100 -7.10 -8.77 1.38
C LEU A 100 -6.92 -7.81 0.18
N LEU A 101 -7.26 -8.26 -1.02
CA LEU A 101 -7.11 -7.41 -2.19
C LEU A 101 -7.99 -6.18 -2.06
N GLN A 102 -9.21 -6.36 -1.53
CA GLN A 102 -10.12 -5.27 -1.37
C GLN A 102 -9.59 -4.31 -0.29
N ARG A 103 -9.02 -4.86 0.76
CA ARG A 103 -8.54 -4.03 1.85
C ARG A 103 -7.36 -3.21 1.38
N VAL A 104 -6.49 -3.79 0.58
CA VAL A 104 -5.33 -3.08 0.10
C VAL A 104 -5.77 -1.94 -0.82
N ALA A 105 -6.79 -2.17 -1.64
CA ALA A 105 -7.31 -1.13 -2.51
C ALA A 105 -7.86 0.01 -1.66
N GLU A 106 -8.56 -0.34 -0.58
CA GLU A 106 -9.12 0.65 0.28
C GLU A 106 -8.03 1.50 0.91
N ILE A 107 -6.93 0.88 1.33
CA ILE A 107 -5.85 1.59 1.95
C ILE A 107 -5.19 2.55 0.96
N LEU A 108 -4.95 2.10 -0.27
CA LEU A 108 -4.34 2.96 -1.25
C LEU A 108 -5.22 4.16 -1.55
N VAL A 109 -6.51 3.93 -1.74
CA VAL A 109 -7.43 5.01 -2.06
C VAL A 109 -7.53 5.94 -0.85
N GLY A 110 -7.57 5.38 0.35
CA GLY A 110 -7.67 6.20 1.55
C GLY A 110 -6.50 7.16 1.68
N LEU A 111 -5.29 6.67 1.41
CA LEU A 111 -4.12 7.51 1.50
C LEU A 111 -4.16 8.62 0.45
N TYR A 112 -4.69 8.33 -0.72
CA TYR A 112 -4.76 9.33 -1.76
C TYR A 112 -5.82 10.38 -1.43
N VAL A 113 -6.98 9.93 -0.99
CA VAL A 113 -8.09 10.82 -0.71
C VAL A 113 -7.78 11.82 0.40
N VAL A 114 -7.04 11.40 1.39
CA VAL A 114 -6.71 12.30 2.49
C VAL A 114 -5.89 13.48 1.95
N ARG A 115 -5.09 13.24 0.92
CA ARG A 115 -4.25 14.31 0.41
C ARG A 115 -4.87 15.05 -0.77
N LYS A 116 -5.62 14.39 -1.60
CA LYS A 116 -6.11 14.98 -2.83
C LYS A 116 -7.63 15.04 -2.98
N GLY A 117 -8.35 14.45 -2.09
CA GLY A 117 -9.81 14.51 -2.17
C GLY A 117 -10.42 13.26 -2.74
N GLY A 118 -11.73 13.16 -2.60
CA GLY A 118 -12.44 11.96 -2.98
C GLY A 118 -12.77 11.85 -4.44
N GLY A 119 -13.41 10.79 -4.80
CA GLY A 119 -13.85 10.57 -6.17
C GLY A 119 -14.01 9.10 -6.46
N ASP A 120 -14.09 8.77 -7.74
CA ASP A 120 -14.20 7.40 -8.17
C ASP A 120 -12.82 6.97 -8.64
N PHE A 121 -12.36 5.86 -8.12
CA PHE A 121 -11.02 5.40 -8.42
C PHE A 121 -11.04 3.98 -8.94
N VAL A 122 -10.00 3.59 -9.65
CA VAL A 122 -9.83 2.22 -10.07
C VAL A 122 -8.44 1.83 -9.61
N VAL A 123 -8.35 0.76 -8.83
CA VAL A 123 -7.05 0.28 -8.37
C VAL A 123 -6.68 -0.89 -9.28
N ASP A 124 -5.57 -0.76 -9.98
CA ASP A 124 -5.11 -1.83 -10.85
C ASP A 124 -4.10 -2.65 -10.11
N TRP A 125 -4.11 -3.97 -10.31
CA TRP A 125 -3.12 -4.83 -9.71
C TRP A 125 -2.72 -5.95 -10.65
N THR A 126 -1.47 -6.38 -10.53
CA THR A 126 -0.98 -7.44 -11.37
C THR A 126 0.25 -8.03 -10.67
N ARG A 127 0.82 -9.08 -11.22
CA ARG A 127 2.03 -9.67 -10.67
C ARG A 127 3.18 -8.75 -10.98
N ARG A 128 4.14 -8.69 -10.08
CA ARG A 128 5.29 -7.82 -10.26
C ARG A 128 5.98 -8.07 -11.60
N ARG A 129 6.01 -9.30 -12.06
CA ARG A 129 6.69 -9.61 -13.30
C ARG A 129 6.13 -8.85 -14.50
N PHE A 130 4.89 -8.39 -14.41
CA PHE A 130 4.29 -7.67 -15.53
C PHE A 130 4.40 -6.15 -15.37
N VAL A 131 5.19 -5.68 -14.42
CA VAL A 131 5.37 -4.27 -14.19
C VAL A 131 6.78 -3.89 -14.60
N LYS A 132 6.94 -2.92 -15.47
CA LYS A 132 8.26 -2.49 -15.90
C LYS A 132 8.44 -1.01 -15.69
N PRO A 133 9.58 -0.59 -15.19
CA PRO A 133 9.84 0.83 -15.02
C PRO A 133 9.92 1.50 -16.40
N SER A 134 9.53 2.72 -16.46
CA SER A 134 9.61 3.49 -17.68
C SER A 134 10.32 4.79 -17.33
N LEU A 135 10.35 5.72 -18.26
CA LEU A 135 11.04 6.96 -18.00
C LEU A 135 10.32 7.77 -16.95
N ASN A 136 11.07 8.62 -16.25
CA ASN A 136 10.51 9.52 -15.28
C ASN A 136 9.76 8.86 -14.13
N ALA A 137 10.31 7.75 -13.68
CA ALA A 137 9.74 7.05 -12.53
C ALA A 137 8.32 6.52 -12.77
N GLN A 138 7.91 6.44 -14.00
CA GLN A 138 6.62 5.89 -14.30
C GLN A 138 6.78 4.40 -14.58
N VAL A 139 5.69 3.68 -14.66
CA VAL A 139 5.74 2.26 -14.95
C VAL A 139 4.73 1.91 -16.01
N VAL A 140 4.96 0.83 -16.70
CA VAL A 140 3.98 0.28 -17.62
C VAL A 140 3.70 -1.10 -17.12
N TYR A 141 2.47 -1.52 -17.19
CA TYR A 141 2.11 -2.84 -16.67
C TYR A 141 1.08 -3.50 -17.56
N ALA A 142 1.00 -4.81 -17.46
CA ALA A 142 0.12 -5.60 -18.30
C ALA A 142 -0.58 -6.67 -17.50
N LYS A 143 -1.57 -7.29 -18.11
CA LYS A 143 -2.30 -8.40 -17.51
C LYS A 143 -2.87 -8.06 -16.15
N HIS A 144 -3.26 -6.82 -15.96
CA HIS A 144 -3.75 -6.36 -14.68
C HIS A 144 -5.24 -6.62 -14.51
N LYS A 145 -5.68 -6.62 -13.26
CA LYS A 145 -7.08 -6.70 -12.93
C LYS A 145 -7.38 -5.40 -12.22
N SER A 146 -8.62 -5.06 -12.09
CA SER A 146 -9.00 -3.77 -11.56
C SER A 146 -10.06 -3.87 -10.48
N ILE A 147 -9.98 -3.02 -9.49
CA ILE A 147 -10.95 -2.96 -8.42
C ILE A 147 -11.49 -1.53 -8.40
N PRO A 148 -12.74 -1.32 -8.72
CA PRO A 148 -13.29 0.02 -8.68
C PRO A 148 -13.57 0.37 -7.22
N TYR A 149 -13.34 1.59 -6.84
CA TYR A 149 -13.56 2.02 -5.47
C TYR A 149 -13.99 3.46 -5.44
N ARG A 150 -15.12 3.73 -4.80
CA ARG A 150 -15.59 5.09 -4.71
C ARG A 150 -15.38 5.57 -3.30
N ALA A 151 -14.78 6.72 -3.12
CA ALA A 151 -14.55 7.27 -1.81
C ALA A 151 -14.66 8.78 -1.85
N ASP A 152 -15.10 9.38 -0.78
CA ASP A 152 -15.10 10.81 -0.71
C ASP A 152 -14.50 11.18 0.62
N SER A 153 -14.13 12.41 0.77
CA SER A 153 -13.47 12.86 1.97
C SER A 153 -14.32 12.61 3.18
N LYS A 154 -15.62 12.68 3.00
CA LYS A 154 -16.48 12.53 4.11
C LYS A 154 -16.48 11.12 4.59
N SER A 155 -16.45 10.15 3.72
CA SER A 155 -16.47 8.76 4.13
C SER A 155 -15.24 8.48 4.94
N ILE A 156 -14.12 9.00 4.54
CA ILE A 156 -12.88 8.74 5.25
C ILE A 156 -12.95 9.34 6.63
N ILE A 157 -13.50 10.49 6.74
CA ILE A 157 -13.57 11.14 8.02
C ILE A 157 -14.53 10.45 8.97
N GLN A 158 -15.53 9.85 8.46
CA GLN A 158 -16.49 9.21 9.32
C GLN A 158 -16.07 7.88 9.89
N ILE A 159 -15.09 7.28 9.37
CA ILE A 159 -14.64 6.02 9.90
C ILE A 159 -14.06 6.22 11.28
#